data_8249facc5c81ee304a573026d35c3703
#
_entry.id   8249facc5c81ee304a573026d35c3703
#
_cell.length_a   1.000
_cell.length_b   1.000
_cell.length_c   1.000
_cell.angle_alpha   90.00
_cell.angle_beta   90.00
_cell.angle_gamma   90.00
#
_symmetry.space_group_name_H-M   'P 1'
#
loop_
_entity.id
_entity.type
_entity.pdbx_description
1 polymer ?
#
loop_
_entity_poly.entity_id
_entity_poly.type
_entity_poly.pdbx_seq_one_letter_code
_entity_poly.pdbx_strand_id
1 'polypeptide(L)'
;PAVSILGPTSAFYHIAIQFFLHFQFNGWFLIAVITVFFHLLKVEDSKLFRQFYRLLIASTILTFALPIQWFAPHISLPWINGVGVVLQVLMLYKFFQLIKPNPYLVWRKESKLVTYMYGFALVCFILKVLFQTVSIWPEFSAVVYNHRNFVIGFIHLLMLGVISGFLWAFILKSNLVSNSKTLNFGVYSFLLGFVLTEVLLLIQGIMFYFGTGILPHYYLLLFLFSILLPLGISALLFTIIKQETYAT
;
A
#
# COMPACT_ATOMS: atom_id res chain seq x y z
N PRO A 1 -14.29 -13.75 19.39
CA PRO A 1 -14.18 -13.41 20.84
C PRO A 1 -14.62 -11.98 21.15
N ALA A 2 -14.12 -10.91 20.43
CA ALA A 2 -14.46 -9.53 20.75
C ALA A 2 -15.96 -9.23 20.69
N VAL A 3 -16.65 -9.73 19.65
CA VAL A 3 -18.11 -9.58 19.50
C VAL A 3 -18.88 -10.28 20.63
N SER A 4 -18.45 -11.49 21.01
CA SER A 4 -19.13 -12.30 22.04
C SER A 4 -18.94 -11.75 23.45
N ILE A 5 -17.92 -10.90 23.67
CA ILE A 5 -17.62 -10.33 25.00
C ILE A 5 -18.33 -8.98 25.20
N LEU A 6 -18.23 -8.07 24.24
CA LEU A 6 -18.68 -6.67 24.41
C LEU A 6 -19.66 -6.19 23.34
N GLY A 7 -20.04 -7.05 22.40
CA GLY A 7 -20.95 -6.75 21.30
C GLY A 7 -20.29 -6.02 20.11
N PRO A 8 -20.98 -5.97 18.94
CA PRO A 8 -20.43 -5.44 17.69
C PRO A 8 -20.31 -3.92 17.63
N THR A 9 -20.93 -3.19 18.56
CA THR A 9 -20.91 -1.72 18.62
C THR A 9 -19.86 -1.19 19.59
N SER A 10 -19.15 -2.07 20.31
CA SER A 10 -18.17 -1.64 21.31
C SER A 10 -16.91 -1.06 20.68
N ALA A 11 -16.30 -0.07 21.32
CA ALA A 11 -14.99 0.47 20.92
C ALA A 11 -13.93 -0.63 20.85
N PHE A 12 -13.96 -1.58 21.77
CA PHE A 12 -13.05 -2.73 21.79
C PHE A 12 -13.16 -3.59 20.52
N TYR A 13 -14.37 -3.85 20.05
CA TYR A 13 -14.59 -4.61 18.81
C TYR A 13 -13.99 -3.88 17.60
N HIS A 14 -14.26 -2.60 17.46
CA HIS A 14 -13.71 -1.80 16.37
C HIS A 14 -12.19 -1.68 16.43
N ILE A 15 -11.62 -1.48 17.63
CA ILE A 15 -10.15 -1.44 17.81
C ILE A 15 -9.54 -2.81 17.48
N ALA A 16 -10.17 -3.93 17.82
CA ALA A 16 -9.68 -5.27 17.47
C ALA A 16 -9.66 -5.51 15.97
N ILE A 17 -10.67 -5.03 15.22
CA ILE A 17 -10.66 -5.06 13.75
C ILE A 17 -9.51 -4.21 13.22
N GLN A 18 -9.35 -2.98 13.71
CA GLN A 18 -8.29 -2.07 13.27
C GLN A 18 -6.90 -2.62 13.61
N PHE A 19 -6.75 -3.29 14.76
CA PHE A 19 -5.52 -3.99 15.13
C PHE A 19 -5.15 -5.04 14.07
N PHE A 20 -6.10 -5.90 13.72
CA PHE A 20 -5.88 -6.92 12.69
C PHE A 20 -5.50 -6.27 11.34
N LEU A 21 -6.28 -5.33 10.85
CA LEU A 21 -6.06 -4.68 9.56
C LEU A 21 -4.73 -3.91 9.53
N HIS A 22 -4.45 -3.15 10.59
CA HIS A 22 -3.23 -2.34 10.66
C HIS A 22 -1.96 -3.20 10.64
N PHE A 23 -1.88 -4.22 11.51
CA PHE A 23 -0.70 -5.08 11.58
C PHE A 23 -0.61 -6.07 10.43
N GLN A 24 -1.75 -6.48 9.85
CA GLN A 24 -1.75 -7.29 8.63
C GLN A 24 -1.15 -6.51 7.45
N PHE A 25 -1.57 -5.28 7.22
CA PHE A 25 -1.19 -4.52 6.04
C PHE A 25 0.13 -3.76 6.22
N ASN A 26 0.26 -2.96 7.28
CA ASN A 26 1.47 -2.16 7.53
C ASN A 26 2.59 -2.97 8.20
N GLY A 27 2.25 -4.01 8.95
CA GLY A 27 3.21 -4.93 9.55
C GLY A 27 3.55 -6.05 8.58
N TRP A 28 2.75 -7.10 8.58
CA TRP A 28 3.07 -8.37 7.93
C TRP A 28 3.36 -8.25 6.44
N PHE A 29 2.40 -7.78 5.64
CA PHE A 29 2.56 -7.73 4.18
C PHE A 29 3.61 -6.72 3.73
N LEU A 30 3.62 -5.52 4.31
CA LEU A 30 4.59 -4.50 3.94
C LEU A 30 6.02 -4.94 4.28
N ILE A 31 6.24 -5.50 5.47
CA ILE A 31 7.56 -6.01 5.87
C ILE A 31 7.99 -7.14 4.94
N ALA A 32 7.09 -8.06 4.60
CA ALA A 32 7.39 -9.17 3.70
C ALA A 32 7.86 -8.70 2.32
N VAL A 33 7.12 -7.80 1.66
CA VAL A 33 7.51 -7.33 0.32
C VAL A 33 8.80 -6.50 0.35
N ILE A 34 9.03 -5.68 1.40
CA ILE A 34 10.29 -4.93 1.55
C ILE A 34 11.47 -5.88 1.80
N THR A 35 11.26 -6.94 2.58
CA THR A 35 12.29 -7.95 2.83
C THR A 35 12.69 -8.68 1.54
N VAL A 36 11.71 -9.11 0.74
CA VAL A 36 11.97 -9.72 -0.57
C VAL A 36 12.66 -8.73 -1.51
N PHE A 37 12.22 -7.47 -1.52
CA PHE A 37 12.85 -6.43 -2.33
C PHE A 37 14.33 -6.24 -1.97
N PHE A 38 14.67 -6.12 -0.68
CA PHE A 38 16.06 -6.00 -0.23
C PHE A 38 16.88 -7.26 -0.51
N HIS A 39 16.27 -8.46 -0.38
CA HIS A 39 16.93 -9.70 -0.74
C HIS A 39 17.30 -9.73 -2.24
N LEU A 40 16.37 -9.35 -3.12
CA LEU A 40 16.61 -9.29 -4.57
C LEU A 40 17.64 -8.22 -4.96
N LEU A 41 17.77 -7.16 -4.16
CA LEU A 41 18.79 -6.12 -4.32
C LEU A 41 20.12 -6.49 -3.66
N LYS A 42 20.20 -7.64 -2.98
CA LYS A 42 21.39 -8.09 -2.24
C LYS A 42 21.87 -7.04 -1.23
N VAL A 43 20.91 -6.39 -0.52
CA VAL A 43 21.25 -5.45 0.55
C VAL A 43 21.86 -6.22 1.71
N GLU A 44 23.08 -5.87 2.09
CA GLU A 44 23.82 -6.54 3.17
C GLU A 44 23.33 -6.13 4.57
N ASP A 45 23.50 -7.03 5.55
CA ASP A 45 23.24 -6.69 6.95
C ASP A 45 24.27 -5.66 7.43
N SER A 46 23.83 -4.45 7.60
CA SER A 46 24.61 -3.28 8.02
C SER A 46 23.95 -2.57 9.21
N LYS A 47 24.69 -1.67 9.84
CA LYS A 47 24.11 -0.78 10.87
C LYS A 47 22.91 0.00 10.31
N LEU A 48 23.00 0.46 9.04
CA LEU A 48 21.93 1.19 8.36
C LEU A 48 20.70 0.29 8.13
N PHE A 49 20.90 -0.95 7.69
CA PHE A 49 19.82 -1.94 7.49
C PHE A 49 19.09 -2.23 8.80
N ARG A 50 19.82 -2.47 9.90
CA ARG A 50 19.22 -2.70 11.21
C ARG A 50 18.49 -1.47 11.77
N GLN A 51 19.01 -0.25 11.51
CA GLN A 51 18.30 0.99 11.86
C GLN A 51 16.99 1.13 11.09
N PHE A 52 16.98 0.84 9.78
CA PHE A 52 15.79 0.85 8.97
C PHE A 52 14.69 -0.05 9.55
N TYR A 53 14.99 -1.32 9.84
CA TYR A 53 13.99 -2.25 10.38
C TYR A 53 13.49 -1.86 11.79
N ARG A 54 14.36 -1.35 12.64
CA ARG A 54 13.94 -0.83 13.95
C ARG A 54 12.95 0.34 13.80
N LEU A 55 13.22 1.25 12.88
CA LEU A 55 12.34 2.38 12.60
C LEU A 55 11.01 1.91 11.97
N LEU A 56 11.06 0.96 11.05
CA LEU A 56 9.87 0.38 10.42
C LEU A 56 8.96 -0.28 11.45
N ILE A 57 9.50 -1.14 12.32
CA ILE A 57 8.72 -1.82 13.36
C ILE A 57 8.18 -0.80 14.38
N ALA A 58 9.03 0.09 14.91
CA ALA A 58 8.61 1.08 15.89
C ALA A 58 7.54 2.02 15.34
N SER A 59 7.70 2.52 14.10
CA SER A 59 6.69 3.36 13.46
C SER A 59 5.38 2.63 13.23
N THR A 60 5.41 1.36 12.82
CA THR A 60 4.21 0.55 12.64
C THR A 60 3.45 0.37 13.96
N ILE A 61 4.15 0.12 15.07
CA ILE A 61 3.53 -0.02 16.39
C ILE A 61 2.91 1.32 16.83
N LEU A 62 3.65 2.41 16.73
CA LEU A 62 3.21 3.71 17.24
C LEU A 62 2.08 4.33 16.40
N THR A 63 2.08 4.14 15.09
CA THR A 63 1.00 4.65 14.23
C THR A 63 -0.33 3.89 14.41
N PHE A 64 -0.35 2.78 15.13
CA PHE A 64 -1.60 2.15 15.56
C PHE A 64 -2.40 3.01 16.56
N ALA A 65 -1.77 3.96 17.21
CA ALA A 65 -2.46 4.93 18.07
C ALA A 65 -3.56 5.72 17.31
N LEU A 66 -3.40 5.94 15.99
CA LEU A 66 -4.40 6.64 15.19
C LEU A 66 -5.75 5.91 15.12
N PRO A 67 -5.83 4.62 14.72
CA PRO A 67 -7.09 3.88 14.78
C PRO A 67 -7.67 3.75 16.20
N ILE A 68 -6.84 3.67 17.25
CA ILE A 68 -7.34 3.68 18.63
C ILE A 68 -8.04 5.00 18.93
N GLN A 69 -7.44 6.13 18.52
CA GLN A 69 -8.00 7.48 18.73
C GLN A 69 -9.41 7.63 18.15
N TRP A 70 -9.73 6.95 17.06
CA TRP A 70 -11.05 7.01 16.44
C TRP A 70 -12.17 6.41 17.29
N PHE A 71 -11.88 5.39 18.12
CA PHE A 71 -12.89 4.64 18.87
C PHE A 71 -12.77 4.79 20.38
N ALA A 72 -11.60 5.14 20.88
CA ALA A 72 -11.32 5.40 22.29
C ALA A 72 -10.38 6.61 22.43
N PRO A 73 -10.88 7.84 22.19
CA PRO A 73 -10.06 9.04 22.15
C PRO A 73 -9.38 9.32 23.49
N HIS A 74 -8.07 9.61 23.44
CA HIS A 74 -7.28 10.00 24.59
C HIS A 74 -6.21 11.01 24.16
N ILE A 75 -5.92 12.00 24.99
CA ILE A 75 -5.03 13.13 24.69
C ILE A 75 -3.59 12.71 24.28
N SER A 76 -3.11 11.57 24.75
CA SER A 76 -1.77 11.05 24.40
C SER A 76 -1.69 10.40 23.02
N LEU A 77 -2.80 9.90 22.45
CA LEU A 77 -2.79 9.12 21.22
C LEU A 77 -2.32 9.90 19.98
N PRO A 78 -2.75 11.16 19.77
CA PRO A 78 -2.21 11.97 18.67
C PRO A 78 -0.69 12.18 18.78
N TRP A 79 -0.15 12.36 19.97
CA TRP A 79 1.29 12.50 20.19
C TRP A 79 2.03 11.20 19.89
N ILE A 80 1.51 10.04 20.33
CA ILE A 80 2.08 8.73 20.03
C ILE A 80 2.07 8.48 18.52
N ASN A 81 0.95 8.76 17.85
CA ASN A 81 0.87 8.68 16.37
C ASN A 81 1.89 9.62 15.72
N GLY A 82 1.99 10.87 16.18
CA GLY A 82 2.93 11.86 15.65
C GLY A 82 4.39 11.38 15.72
N VAL A 83 4.81 10.81 16.85
CA VAL A 83 6.13 10.18 16.99
C VAL A 83 6.27 9.03 15.99
N GLY A 84 5.27 8.16 15.87
CA GLY A 84 5.26 7.05 14.92
C GLY A 84 5.44 7.52 13.48
N VAL A 85 4.77 8.59 13.10
CA VAL A 85 4.87 9.20 11.75
C VAL A 85 6.26 9.78 11.50
N VAL A 86 6.86 10.49 12.48
CA VAL A 86 8.24 11.00 12.35
C VAL A 86 9.22 9.84 12.14
N LEU A 87 9.09 8.76 12.91
CA LEU A 87 9.92 7.56 12.72
C LEU A 87 9.69 6.94 11.33
N GLN A 88 8.49 7.00 10.79
CA GLN A 88 8.19 6.50 9.44
C GLN A 88 8.85 7.34 8.35
N VAL A 89 8.91 8.65 8.49
CA VAL A 89 9.66 9.54 7.58
C VAL A 89 11.16 9.23 7.65
N LEU A 90 11.70 9.07 8.86
CA LEU A 90 13.11 8.68 9.05
C LEU A 90 13.39 7.29 8.46
N MET A 91 12.47 6.34 8.60
CA MET A 91 12.52 5.01 7.97
C MET A 91 12.57 5.15 6.45
N LEU A 92 11.72 5.96 5.83
CA LEU A 92 11.74 6.21 4.39
C LEU A 92 13.07 6.81 3.92
N TYR A 93 13.63 7.75 4.67
CA TYR A 93 14.95 8.30 4.39
C TYR A 93 16.04 7.20 4.41
N LYS A 94 16.03 6.32 5.44
CA LYS A 94 16.96 5.19 5.53
C LYS A 94 16.74 4.17 4.40
N PHE A 95 15.50 3.95 4.00
CA PHE A 95 15.17 3.11 2.84
C PHE A 95 15.90 3.61 1.58
N PHE A 96 15.81 4.90 1.26
CA PHE A 96 16.50 5.47 0.10
C PHE A 96 18.03 5.44 0.24
N GLN A 97 18.58 5.59 1.46
CA GLN A 97 20.01 5.41 1.68
C GLN A 97 20.48 3.99 1.37
N LEU A 98 19.65 2.96 1.67
CA LEU A 98 19.97 1.55 1.41
C LEU A 98 19.92 1.21 -0.08
N ILE A 99 19.00 1.80 -0.84
CA ILE A 99 18.81 1.45 -2.24
C ILE A 99 19.66 2.30 -3.21
N LYS A 100 19.99 3.56 -2.85
CA LYS A 100 20.73 4.49 -3.72
C LYS A 100 22.10 4.00 -4.20
N PRO A 101 22.94 3.39 -3.36
CA PRO A 101 24.27 2.93 -3.76
C PRO A 101 24.27 1.55 -4.41
N ASN A 102 23.11 0.92 -4.61
CA ASN A 102 23.06 -0.49 -5.02
C ASN A 102 23.18 -0.62 -6.54
N PRO A 103 24.28 -1.24 -7.07
CA PRO A 103 24.52 -1.41 -8.50
C PRO A 103 23.50 -2.35 -9.17
N TYR A 104 22.77 -3.16 -8.39
CA TYR A 104 21.69 -4.04 -8.88
C TYR A 104 20.40 -3.28 -9.17
N LEU A 105 20.26 -2.05 -8.72
CA LEU A 105 19.23 -1.08 -9.10
C LEU A 105 19.54 -0.39 -10.43
N VAL A 106 20.36 -1.01 -11.27
CA VAL A 106 20.61 -0.47 -12.60
C VAL A 106 19.39 -0.74 -13.46
N TRP A 107 18.39 0.13 -13.31
CA TRP A 107 17.14 0.19 -14.07
C TRP A 107 17.31 0.03 -15.58
N ARG A 108 18.50 0.32 -16.10
CA ARG A 108 18.85 0.19 -17.52
C ARG A 108 18.99 -1.25 -18.03
N LYS A 109 19.18 -2.23 -17.15
CA LYS A 109 19.34 -3.66 -17.55
C LYS A 109 18.05 -4.47 -17.40
N GLU A 110 17.05 -3.96 -16.71
CA GLU A 110 15.78 -4.64 -16.52
C GLU A 110 14.81 -4.35 -17.68
N SER A 111 13.82 -5.22 -17.86
CA SER A 111 12.75 -4.96 -18.83
C SER A 111 11.98 -3.68 -18.45
N LYS A 112 11.41 -2.99 -19.45
CA LYS A 112 10.61 -1.78 -19.22
C LYS A 112 9.47 -2.03 -18.23
N LEU A 113 8.81 -3.19 -18.31
CA LEU A 113 7.71 -3.54 -17.42
C LEU A 113 8.16 -3.68 -15.96
N VAL A 114 9.29 -4.36 -15.71
CA VAL A 114 9.89 -4.48 -14.37
C VAL A 114 10.19 -3.10 -13.79
N THR A 115 10.82 -2.23 -14.61
CA THR A 115 11.14 -0.86 -14.20
C THR A 115 9.88 -0.06 -13.85
N TYR A 116 8.83 -0.17 -14.67
CA TYR A 116 7.55 0.53 -14.41
C TYR A 116 6.90 0.04 -13.13
N MET A 117 6.86 -1.28 -12.88
CA MET A 117 6.21 -1.82 -11.68
C MET A 117 6.99 -1.51 -10.39
N TYR A 118 8.33 -1.55 -10.40
CA TYR A 118 9.11 -1.07 -9.26
C TYR A 118 8.93 0.43 -9.04
N GLY A 119 8.99 1.23 -10.10
CA GLY A 119 8.76 2.69 -10.01
C GLY A 119 7.38 3.01 -9.44
N PHE A 120 6.35 2.34 -9.92
CA PHE A 120 4.98 2.45 -9.43
C PHE A 120 4.89 2.09 -7.94
N ALA A 121 5.41 0.93 -7.52
CA ALA A 121 5.39 0.51 -6.13
C ALA A 121 6.13 1.49 -5.19
N LEU A 122 7.29 2.00 -5.63
CA LEU A 122 8.07 2.99 -4.88
C LEU A 122 7.35 4.33 -4.77
N VAL A 123 6.71 4.81 -5.83
CA VAL A 123 5.89 6.03 -5.81
C VAL A 123 4.72 5.85 -4.83
N CYS A 124 4.02 4.72 -4.89
CA CYS A 124 2.94 4.40 -3.95
C CYS A 124 3.45 4.32 -2.50
N PHE A 125 4.66 3.78 -2.28
CA PHE A 125 5.26 3.74 -0.95
C PHE A 125 5.59 5.13 -0.40
N ILE A 126 6.11 6.03 -1.24
CA ILE A 126 6.32 7.44 -0.87
C ILE A 126 4.98 8.11 -0.54
N LEU A 127 3.98 7.97 -1.42
CA LEU A 127 2.65 8.55 -1.22
C LEU A 127 2.00 8.03 0.07
N LYS A 128 2.15 6.74 0.37
CA LYS A 128 1.67 6.15 1.64
C LYS A 128 2.27 6.86 2.85
N VAL A 129 3.57 7.11 2.84
CA VAL A 129 4.24 7.82 3.95
C VAL A 129 3.79 9.28 4.01
N LEU A 130 3.66 9.96 2.87
CA LEU A 130 3.18 11.34 2.78
C LEU A 130 1.75 11.48 3.31
N PHE A 131 0.83 10.61 2.91
CA PHE A 131 -0.54 10.64 3.45
C PHE A 131 -0.59 10.31 4.94
N GLN A 132 0.30 9.43 5.41
CA GLN A 132 0.42 9.18 6.84
C GLN A 132 0.91 10.43 7.59
N THR A 133 1.77 11.30 7.00
CA THR A 133 2.21 12.54 7.66
C THR A 133 1.07 13.52 7.88
N VAL A 134 0.07 13.53 7.01
CA VAL A 134 -1.12 14.37 7.17
C VAL A 134 -1.91 13.99 8.43
N SER A 135 -1.84 12.75 8.89
CA SER A 135 -2.52 12.29 10.10
C SER A 135 -1.97 12.86 11.42
N ILE A 136 -0.86 13.60 11.37
CA ILE A 136 -0.33 14.33 12.54
C ILE A 136 -1.31 15.42 12.99
N TRP A 137 -2.01 16.05 12.03
CA TRP A 137 -2.99 17.07 12.33
C TRP A 137 -4.34 16.45 12.69
N PRO A 138 -4.86 16.71 13.93
CA PRO A 138 -6.11 16.10 14.40
C PRO A 138 -7.32 16.39 13.50
N GLU A 139 -7.37 17.57 12.88
CA GLU A 139 -8.46 17.98 11.99
C GLU A 139 -8.51 17.07 10.74
N PHE A 140 -7.37 16.81 10.13
CA PHE A 140 -7.30 15.89 8.97
C PHE A 140 -7.60 14.44 9.35
N SER A 141 -7.14 14.01 10.54
CA SER A 141 -7.48 12.69 11.06
C SER A 141 -9.00 12.53 11.22
N ALA A 142 -9.69 13.54 11.73
CA ALA A 142 -11.15 13.54 11.85
C ALA A 142 -11.84 13.51 10.48
N VAL A 143 -11.35 14.27 9.50
CA VAL A 143 -11.86 14.26 8.12
C VAL A 143 -11.74 12.85 7.51
N VAL A 144 -10.59 12.22 7.65
CA VAL A 144 -10.35 10.85 7.13
C VAL A 144 -11.28 9.84 7.79
N TYR A 145 -11.48 9.92 9.10
CA TYR A 145 -12.39 9.05 9.83
C TYR A 145 -13.86 9.20 9.39
N ASN A 146 -14.30 10.45 9.19
CA ASN A 146 -15.69 10.75 8.82
C ASN A 146 -16.00 10.41 7.35
N HIS A 147 -15.00 10.38 6.47
CA HIS A 147 -15.17 10.14 5.03
C HIS A 147 -14.43 8.85 4.62
N ARG A 148 -15.15 7.73 4.65
CA ARG A 148 -14.60 6.37 4.38
C ARG A 148 -13.83 6.25 3.07
N ASN A 149 -14.12 7.07 2.07
CA ASN A 149 -13.42 7.06 0.78
C ASN A 149 -11.92 7.29 0.93
N PHE A 150 -11.50 8.18 1.86
CA PHE A 150 -10.08 8.41 2.13
C PHE A 150 -9.43 7.20 2.80
N VAL A 151 -10.13 6.53 3.73
CA VAL A 151 -9.63 5.30 4.36
C VAL A 151 -9.48 4.19 3.33
N ILE A 152 -10.50 4.00 2.45
CA ILE A 152 -10.47 2.99 1.40
C ILE A 152 -9.33 3.28 0.43
N GLY A 153 -9.17 4.53 -0.05
CA GLY A 153 -8.06 4.92 -0.92
C GLY A 153 -6.70 4.66 -0.27
N PHE A 154 -6.52 4.99 1.01
CA PHE A 154 -5.28 4.69 1.71
C PHE A 154 -4.97 3.18 1.79
N ILE A 155 -5.99 2.35 2.02
CA ILE A 155 -5.84 0.88 2.03
C ILE A 155 -5.51 0.37 0.62
N HIS A 156 -6.19 0.87 -0.42
CA HIS A 156 -5.90 0.54 -1.82
C HIS A 156 -4.48 0.95 -2.22
N LEU A 157 -4.06 2.17 -1.85
CA LEU A 157 -2.70 2.63 -2.09
C LEU A 157 -1.66 1.68 -1.48
N LEU A 158 -1.90 1.17 -0.28
CA LEU A 158 -1.00 0.23 0.38
C LEU A 158 -1.08 -1.17 -0.24
N MET A 159 -2.28 -1.73 -0.40
CA MET A 159 -2.48 -3.12 -0.84
C MET A 159 -2.24 -3.28 -2.34
N LEU A 160 -2.87 -2.45 -3.17
CA LEU A 160 -2.78 -2.54 -4.62
C LEU A 160 -1.58 -1.77 -5.16
N GLY A 161 -1.28 -0.59 -4.60
CA GLY A 161 -0.16 0.24 -5.02
C GLY A 161 1.18 -0.34 -4.57
N VAL A 162 1.40 -0.45 -3.27
CA VAL A 162 2.71 -0.88 -2.74
C VAL A 162 2.88 -2.40 -2.83
N ILE A 163 2.02 -3.15 -2.15
CA ILE A 163 2.22 -4.60 -1.99
C ILE A 163 2.07 -5.31 -3.33
N SER A 164 0.94 -5.12 -4.03
CA SER A 164 0.74 -5.75 -5.34
C SER A 164 1.71 -5.23 -6.39
N GLY A 165 2.08 -3.93 -6.36
CA GLY A 165 3.10 -3.36 -7.24
C GLY A 165 4.45 -4.06 -7.12
N PHE A 166 4.94 -4.30 -5.88
CA PHE A 166 6.14 -5.09 -5.66
C PHE A 166 5.99 -6.55 -6.11
N LEU A 167 4.85 -7.20 -5.80
CA LEU A 167 4.60 -8.58 -6.24
C LEU A 167 4.62 -8.71 -7.77
N TRP A 168 3.99 -7.79 -8.50
CA TRP A 168 4.07 -7.74 -9.96
C TRP A 168 5.54 -7.61 -10.44
N ALA A 169 6.30 -6.70 -9.85
CA ALA A 169 7.70 -6.51 -10.19
C ALA A 169 8.53 -7.78 -9.92
N PHE A 170 8.27 -8.49 -8.82
CA PHE A 170 8.96 -9.75 -8.48
C PHE A 170 8.63 -10.86 -9.50
N ILE A 171 7.35 -11.02 -9.87
CA ILE A 171 6.93 -12.01 -10.86
C ILE A 171 7.54 -11.69 -12.23
N LEU A 172 7.51 -10.42 -12.65
CA LEU A 172 8.09 -10.01 -13.93
C LEU A 172 9.62 -10.21 -13.98
N LYS A 173 10.30 -10.14 -12.83
CA LYS A 173 11.76 -10.34 -12.73
C LYS A 173 12.16 -11.82 -12.61
N SER A 174 11.27 -12.68 -12.14
CA SER A 174 11.58 -14.07 -11.78
C SER A 174 11.69 -15.05 -12.96
N ASN A 175 11.59 -14.59 -14.21
CA ASN A 175 11.52 -15.41 -15.43
C ASN A 175 10.31 -16.39 -15.49
N LEU A 176 9.34 -16.25 -14.57
CA LEU A 176 8.08 -17.01 -14.60
C LEU A 176 7.17 -16.59 -15.76
N VAL A 177 7.45 -15.46 -16.39
CA VAL A 177 6.67 -14.91 -17.49
C VAL A 177 7.58 -14.42 -18.61
N SER A 178 7.25 -14.80 -19.84
CA SER A 178 7.89 -14.24 -21.04
C SER A 178 7.16 -12.97 -21.49
N ASN A 179 7.92 -12.03 -22.09
CA ASN A 179 7.34 -10.81 -22.61
C ASN A 179 6.35 -11.13 -23.75
N SER A 180 5.09 -10.79 -23.58
CA SER A 180 4.01 -11.03 -24.52
C SER A 180 3.05 -9.85 -24.57
N LYS A 181 2.24 -9.76 -25.65
CA LYS A 181 1.20 -8.75 -25.75
C LYS A 181 0.16 -8.87 -24.62
N THR A 182 -0.17 -10.11 -24.21
CA THR A 182 -1.08 -10.40 -23.10
C THR A 182 -0.52 -9.90 -21.78
N LEU A 183 0.78 -10.13 -21.51
CA LEU A 183 1.43 -9.62 -20.30
C LEU A 183 1.45 -8.08 -20.26
N ASN A 184 1.78 -7.45 -21.39
CA ASN A 184 1.73 -5.97 -21.50
C ASN A 184 0.33 -5.44 -21.21
N PHE A 185 -0.70 -6.03 -21.82
CA PHE A 185 -2.10 -5.71 -21.55
C PHE A 185 -2.41 -5.85 -20.05
N GLY A 186 -1.98 -6.96 -19.42
CA GLY A 186 -2.20 -7.22 -18.00
C GLY A 186 -1.61 -6.12 -17.10
N VAL A 187 -0.35 -5.74 -17.32
CA VAL A 187 0.33 -4.69 -16.56
C VAL A 187 -0.36 -3.34 -16.73
N TYR A 188 -0.63 -2.93 -17.98
CA TYR A 188 -1.25 -1.62 -18.21
C TYR A 188 -2.70 -1.56 -17.73
N SER A 189 -3.47 -2.65 -17.86
CA SER A 189 -4.83 -2.76 -17.32
C SER A 189 -4.84 -2.60 -15.81
N PHE A 190 -3.92 -3.29 -15.09
CA PHE A 190 -3.78 -3.17 -13.64
C PHE A 190 -3.41 -1.74 -13.21
N LEU A 191 -2.40 -1.13 -13.83
CA LEU A 191 -1.97 0.25 -13.53
C LEU A 191 -3.08 1.26 -13.79
N LEU A 192 -3.76 1.15 -14.94
CA LEU A 192 -4.86 2.05 -15.29
C LEU A 192 -6.02 1.88 -14.32
N GLY A 193 -6.45 0.64 -14.02
CA GLY A 193 -7.50 0.36 -13.06
C GLY A 193 -7.20 0.92 -11.68
N PHE A 194 -5.96 0.76 -11.20
CA PHE A 194 -5.52 1.34 -9.93
C PHE A 194 -5.63 2.87 -9.94
N VAL A 195 -5.03 3.54 -10.93
CA VAL A 195 -5.04 5.02 -10.98
C VAL A 195 -6.46 5.56 -11.07
N LEU A 196 -7.33 4.98 -11.92
CA LEU A 196 -8.70 5.43 -12.08
C LEU A 196 -9.53 5.23 -10.81
N THR A 197 -9.36 4.10 -10.11
CA THR A 197 -10.08 3.86 -8.85
C THR A 197 -9.59 4.79 -7.73
N GLU A 198 -8.27 5.02 -7.60
CA GLU A 198 -7.72 5.94 -6.60
C GLU A 198 -8.18 7.39 -6.83
N VAL A 199 -8.12 7.87 -8.07
CA VAL A 199 -8.59 9.22 -8.43
C VAL A 199 -10.08 9.37 -8.15
N LEU A 200 -10.89 8.35 -8.48
CA LEU A 200 -12.32 8.38 -8.22
C LEU A 200 -12.63 8.40 -6.72
N LEU A 201 -11.95 7.59 -5.92
CA LEU A 201 -12.09 7.56 -4.46
C LEU A 201 -11.70 8.91 -3.84
N LEU A 202 -10.61 9.52 -4.32
CA LEU A 202 -10.15 10.83 -3.86
C LEU A 202 -11.16 11.92 -4.20
N ILE A 203 -11.64 12.00 -5.45
CA ILE A 203 -12.65 12.97 -5.87
C ILE A 203 -13.93 12.83 -5.04
N GLN A 204 -14.42 11.59 -4.86
CA GLN A 204 -15.63 11.36 -4.07
C GLN A 204 -15.42 11.72 -2.59
N GLY A 205 -14.25 11.45 -2.03
CA GLY A 205 -13.91 11.86 -0.67
C GLY A 205 -13.91 13.39 -0.51
N ILE A 206 -13.35 14.12 -1.47
CA ILE A 206 -13.34 15.59 -1.53
C ILE A 206 -14.77 16.14 -1.65
N MET A 207 -15.61 15.55 -2.52
CA MET A 207 -17.01 15.95 -2.68
C MET A 207 -17.80 15.78 -1.37
N PHE A 208 -17.58 14.69 -0.65
CA PHE A 208 -18.22 14.50 0.66
C PHE A 208 -17.72 15.51 1.69
N TYR A 209 -16.42 15.81 1.70
CA TYR A 209 -15.86 16.82 2.59
C TYR A 209 -16.49 18.21 2.38
N PHE A 210 -16.73 18.60 1.11
CA PHE A 210 -17.39 19.86 0.80
C PHE A 210 -18.93 19.79 0.82
N GLY A 211 -19.52 18.66 1.17
CA GLY A 211 -20.97 18.50 1.22
C GLY A 211 -21.69 18.54 -0.14
N THR A 212 -20.97 18.34 -1.25
CA THR A 212 -21.53 18.41 -2.62
C THR A 212 -22.24 17.12 -3.05
N GLY A 213 -22.24 16.08 -2.18
CA GLY A 213 -22.98 14.85 -2.42
C GLY A 213 -22.19 13.81 -3.21
N ILE A 214 -22.90 12.95 -3.92
CA ILE A 214 -22.31 11.82 -4.67
C ILE A 214 -22.07 12.25 -6.11
N LEU A 215 -20.87 11.93 -6.63
CA LEU A 215 -20.52 12.11 -8.04
C LEU A 215 -21.54 11.38 -8.95
N PRO A 216 -22.06 12.01 -10.03
CA PRO A 216 -22.93 11.34 -10.98
C PRO A 216 -22.29 10.04 -11.48
N HIS A 217 -23.06 8.96 -11.47
CA HIS A 217 -22.63 7.61 -11.87
C HIS A 217 -21.44 7.03 -11.09
N TYR A 218 -21.14 7.52 -9.87
CA TYR A 218 -20.01 7.10 -9.05
C TYR A 218 -19.85 5.57 -8.95
N TYR A 219 -20.92 4.85 -8.61
CA TYR A 219 -20.86 3.38 -8.44
C TYR A 219 -20.62 2.64 -9.75
N LEU A 220 -21.18 3.15 -10.86
CA LEU A 220 -20.93 2.59 -12.19
C LEU A 220 -19.47 2.79 -12.62
N LEU A 221 -18.94 4.00 -12.43
CA LEU A 221 -17.55 4.30 -12.73
C LEU A 221 -16.59 3.47 -11.85
N LEU A 222 -16.88 3.36 -10.55
CA LEU A 222 -16.10 2.54 -9.64
C LEU A 222 -16.08 1.07 -10.08
N PHE A 223 -17.24 0.52 -10.48
CA PHE A 223 -17.35 -0.83 -11.00
C PHE A 223 -16.53 -1.03 -12.28
N LEU A 224 -16.69 -0.14 -13.27
CA LEU A 224 -16.00 -0.24 -14.55
C LEU A 224 -14.47 -0.14 -14.39
N PHE A 225 -14.00 0.77 -13.54
CA PHE A 225 -12.57 0.93 -13.29
C PHE A 225 -12.00 -0.24 -12.48
N SER A 226 -12.76 -0.76 -11.50
CA SER A 226 -12.34 -1.89 -10.70
C SER A 226 -12.21 -3.19 -11.50
N ILE A 227 -12.98 -3.40 -12.57
CA ILE A 227 -12.86 -4.58 -13.45
C ILE A 227 -11.47 -4.66 -14.09
N LEU A 228 -10.81 -3.55 -14.36
CA LEU A 228 -9.47 -3.53 -14.95
C LEU A 228 -8.43 -4.23 -14.09
N LEU A 229 -8.59 -4.22 -12.76
CA LEU A 229 -7.68 -4.87 -11.83
C LEU A 229 -7.69 -6.41 -11.97
N PRO A 230 -8.82 -7.11 -11.82
CA PRO A 230 -8.87 -8.55 -12.01
C PRO A 230 -8.58 -8.96 -13.45
N LEU A 231 -8.94 -8.16 -14.48
CA LEU A 231 -8.54 -8.42 -15.85
C LEU A 231 -7.02 -8.40 -16.01
N GLY A 232 -6.33 -7.44 -15.38
CA GLY A 232 -4.87 -7.38 -15.37
C GLY A 232 -4.25 -8.62 -14.74
N ILE A 233 -4.74 -9.02 -13.55
CA ILE A 233 -4.26 -10.21 -12.83
C ILE A 233 -4.56 -11.49 -13.61
N SER A 234 -5.74 -11.61 -14.23
CA SER A 234 -6.11 -12.76 -15.04
C SER A 234 -5.22 -12.92 -16.28
N ALA A 235 -4.85 -11.80 -16.92
CA ALA A 235 -3.92 -11.81 -18.06
C ALA A 235 -2.51 -12.27 -17.64
N LEU A 236 -2.03 -11.85 -16.45
CA LEU A 236 -0.78 -12.35 -15.88
C LEU A 236 -0.85 -13.86 -15.63
N LEU A 237 -1.88 -14.32 -14.94
CA LEU A 237 -2.07 -15.74 -14.61
C LEU A 237 -2.13 -16.60 -15.87
N PHE A 238 -2.89 -16.16 -16.89
CA PHE A 238 -2.95 -16.83 -18.19
C PHE A 238 -1.57 -16.95 -18.84
N THR A 239 -0.73 -15.91 -18.73
CA THR A 239 0.63 -15.93 -19.30
C THR A 239 1.51 -16.94 -18.57
N ILE A 240 1.40 -17.06 -17.23
CA ILE A 240 2.14 -18.04 -16.43
C ILE A 240 1.74 -19.46 -16.83
N ILE A 241 0.45 -19.78 -16.83
CA ILE A 241 -0.08 -21.12 -17.15
C ILE A 241 0.34 -21.55 -18.56
N LYS A 242 0.23 -20.63 -19.53
CA LYS A 242 0.62 -20.92 -20.92
C LYS A 242 2.11 -21.25 -21.05
N GLN A 243 2.96 -20.59 -20.28
CA GLN A 243 4.40 -20.82 -20.33
C GLN A 243 4.77 -22.19 -19.74
N GLU A 244 4.15 -22.60 -18.63
CA GLU A 244 4.35 -23.93 -18.06
C GLU A 244 3.96 -25.06 -19.05
N THR A 245 2.84 -24.90 -19.77
CA THR A 245 2.35 -25.88 -20.75
C THR A 245 3.32 -26.10 -21.92
N TYR A 246 4.18 -25.12 -22.25
CA TYR A 246 5.18 -25.28 -23.32
C TYR A 246 6.55 -25.74 -22.81
N ALA A 247 6.77 -25.79 -21.50
CA ALA A 247 8.01 -26.24 -20.88
C ALA A 247 7.99 -27.72 -20.51
N THR A 248 6.82 -28.38 -20.53
CA THR A 248 6.58 -29.84 -20.41
C THR A 248 6.46 -30.49 -21.78
#